data_2616a6344680274182468c9a93968505
#
_entry.id   2616a6344680274182468c9a93968505
#
_cell.length_a   1.000
_cell.length_b   1.000
_cell.length_c   1.000
_cell.angle_alpha   90.00
_cell.angle_beta   90.00
_cell.angle_gamma   90.00
#
_symmetry.space_group_name_H-M   'P 1'
#
loop_
_entity.id
_entity.type
_entity.pdbx_description
1 polymer ?
#
loop_
_entity_poly.entity_id
_entity_poly.type
_entity_poly.pdbx_seq_one_letter_code
_entity_poly.pdbx_strand_id
1 'polypeptide(L)'
;FIYQASSNEHVFGGAVEGKGGGKQTKPDTIGWGCLSDEQKTIGAGVKWFWQLHPKSVELTAGGMVRVGLYPSRHREPLNIYTGVARTHEVRLHFGTGAMDIDKLKSTFAGLQQPLRPFANPKWYCRDTHALGDYCEAGGDELYGPFAGKVAKFDEAFESANRRCQACRDSRTIKGVSTDSYGFLGFGDSVHHVWTPGVNTPENIA
;
A
#
# COMPACT_ATOMS: atom_id res chain seq x y z
N PHE A 1 11.58 -18.15 2.94
CA PHE A 1 10.77 -17.32 2.05
C PHE A 1 9.53 -16.75 2.77
N ILE A 2 9.06 -15.62 2.28
CA ILE A 2 7.75 -15.07 2.62
C ILE A 2 6.95 -14.94 1.33
N TYR A 3 5.70 -15.39 1.35
CA TYR A 3 4.78 -15.30 0.23
C TYR A 3 3.42 -14.79 0.70
N GLN A 4 2.98 -13.68 0.15
CA GLN A 4 1.66 -13.09 0.37
C GLN A 4 0.73 -13.57 -0.72
N ALA A 5 -0.22 -14.41 -0.38
CA ALA A 5 -1.16 -15.01 -1.33
C ALA A 5 -2.37 -14.10 -1.61
N SER A 6 -2.90 -13.48 -0.58
CA SER A 6 -4.05 -12.59 -0.63
C SER A 6 -3.90 -11.46 0.37
N SER A 7 -4.83 -10.55 0.43
CA SER A 7 -4.83 -9.47 1.42
C SER A 7 -4.82 -9.96 2.88
N ASN A 8 -5.23 -11.19 3.13
CA ASN A 8 -5.41 -11.77 4.48
C ASN A 8 -4.47 -12.93 4.77
N GLU A 9 -3.74 -13.42 3.78
CA GLU A 9 -2.99 -14.66 3.93
C GLU A 9 -1.56 -14.52 3.46
N HIS A 10 -0.63 -14.86 4.34
CA HIS A 10 0.75 -15.06 3.96
C HIS A 10 1.30 -16.39 4.50
N VAL A 11 2.25 -16.92 3.77
CA VAL A 11 2.96 -18.15 4.10
C VAL A 11 4.44 -17.81 4.21
N PHE A 12 5.10 -18.33 5.22
CA PHE A 12 6.53 -18.23 5.34
C PHE A 12 7.13 -19.63 5.55
N GLY A 13 8.33 -19.81 5.08
CA GLY A 13 9.07 -21.06 5.22
C GLY A 13 10.53 -20.78 5.53
N GLY A 14 11.18 -21.73 6.19
CA GLY A 14 12.52 -21.58 6.72
C GLY A 14 12.52 -20.95 8.12
N ALA A 15 13.70 -20.71 8.67
CA ALA A 15 13.85 -20.04 9.95
C ALA A 15 13.60 -18.54 9.80
N VAL A 16 12.45 -18.06 10.23
CA VAL A 16 12.15 -16.64 10.37
C VAL A 16 12.20 -16.34 11.87
N GLU A 17 13.18 -15.57 12.30
CA GLU A 17 13.43 -15.25 13.72
C GLU A 17 13.48 -16.50 14.64
N GLY A 18 14.08 -17.60 14.17
CA GLY A 18 14.18 -18.86 14.92
C GLY A 18 12.88 -19.68 15.00
N LYS A 19 11.82 -19.27 14.31
CA LYS A 19 10.57 -20.01 14.21
C LYS A 19 10.50 -20.78 12.89
N GLY A 20 10.00 -22.00 12.95
CA GLY A 20 9.73 -22.82 11.76
C GLY A 20 8.70 -22.17 10.84
N GLY A 21 8.58 -22.67 9.62
CA GLY A 21 7.60 -22.20 8.64
C GLY A 21 6.17 -22.32 9.12
N GLY A 22 5.27 -21.48 8.57
CA GLY A 22 3.86 -21.49 8.92
C GLY A 22 3.01 -20.66 7.97
N LYS A 23 1.71 -20.74 8.20
CA LYS A 23 0.70 -19.91 7.53
C LYS A 23 0.10 -18.97 8.57
N GLN A 24 -0.02 -17.71 8.22
CA GLN A 24 -0.68 -16.74 9.06
C GLN A 24 -1.77 -16.00 8.26
N THR A 25 -2.84 -15.66 8.96
CA THR A 25 -4.01 -14.98 8.39
C THR A 25 -4.04 -13.49 8.73
N LYS A 26 -2.89 -12.92 9.13
CA LYS A 26 -2.81 -11.49 9.43
C LYS A 26 -2.33 -10.69 8.22
N PRO A 27 -2.94 -9.52 7.95
CA PRO A 27 -2.60 -8.70 6.79
C PRO A 27 -1.28 -7.94 6.89
N ASP A 28 -0.68 -7.82 8.05
CA ASP A 28 0.34 -6.81 8.35
C ASP A 28 1.78 -7.21 8.01
N THR A 29 1.96 -8.11 7.05
CA THR A 29 3.30 -8.58 6.72
C THR A 29 4.08 -7.51 5.97
N ILE A 30 5.13 -7.01 6.60
CA ILE A 30 6.14 -6.21 5.94
C ILE A 30 7.01 -7.17 5.14
N GLY A 31 6.89 -7.12 3.81
CA GLY A 31 7.58 -8.03 2.90
C GLY A 31 9.04 -7.68 2.72
N TRP A 32 9.88 -8.12 3.62
CA TRP A 32 11.32 -8.02 3.50
C TRP A 32 12.01 -9.26 4.04
N GLY A 33 13.24 -9.45 3.59
CA GLY A 33 14.10 -10.50 4.12
C GLY A 33 15.56 -10.15 3.87
N CYS A 34 16.46 -10.75 4.64
CA CYS A 34 17.90 -10.59 4.48
C CYS A 34 18.65 -11.89 4.72
N LEU A 35 19.81 -11.97 4.10
CA LEU A 35 20.85 -12.97 4.36
C LEU A 35 22.05 -12.24 4.92
N SER A 36 22.66 -12.82 5.92
CA SER A 36 23.90 -12.30 6.51
C SER A 36 24.84 -13.44 6.80
N ASP A 37 26.10 -13.18 6.61
CA ASP A 37 27.22 -13.88 7.22
C ASP A 37 27.97 -12.91 8.15
N GLU A 38 29.14 -13.31 8.64
CA GLU A 38 29.94 -12.46 9.54
C GLU A 38 30.52 -11.22 8.85
N GLN A 39 30.55 -11.19 7.52
CA GLN A 39 31.22 -10.16 6.72
C GLN A 39 30.25 -9.26 5.96
N LYS A 40 29.12 -9.80 5.52
CA LYS A 40 28.22 -9.12 4.58
C LYS A 40 26.76 -9.41 4.90
N THR A 41 25.95 -8.41 4.61
CA THR A 41 24.49 -8.54 4.70
C THR A 41 23.89 -8.07 3.37
N ILE A 42 22.97 -8.84 2.82
CA ILE A 42 22.14 -8.47 1.68
C ILE A 42 20.68 -8.63 2.05
N GLY A 43 19.85 -7.65 1.74
CA GLY A 43 18.43 -7.70 1.99
C GLY A 43 17.62 -7.10 0.85
N ALA A 44 16.36 -7.47 0.79
CA ALA A 44 15.38 -6.90 -0.12
C ALA A 44 14.03 -6.72 0.58
N GLY A 45 13.35 -5.62 0.26
CA GLY A 45 12.00 -5.37 0.70
C GLY A 45 11.16 -4.74 -0.41
N VAL A 46 9.86 -5.00 -0.38
CA VAL A 46 8.90 -4.52 -1.37
C VAL A 46 7.90 -3.62 -0.69
N LYS A 47 7.71 -2.42 -1.24
CA LYS A 47 6.70 -1.49 -0.76
C LYS A 47 5.30 -2.04 -1.02
N TRP A 48 4.41 -1.84 -0.05
CA TRP A 48 3.03 -2.31 -0.11
C TRP A 48 2.90 -3.80 -0.41
N PHE A 49 3.75 -4.60 0.25
CA PHE A 49 3.89 -6.03 0.00
C PHE A 49 2.56 -6.77 0.09
N TRP A 50 1.83 -6.63 1.19
CA TRP A 50 0.55 -7.30 1.36
C TRP A 50 -0.59 -6.61 0.60
N GLN A 51 -0.52 -5.28 0.45
CA GLN A 51 -1.55 -4.52 -0.27
C GLN A 51 -1.56 -4.86 -1.76
N LEU A 52 -0.39 -5.11 -2.34
CA LEU A 52 -0.18 -5.44 -3.76
C LEU A 52 0.03 -6.93 -3.98
N HIS A 53 -0.61 -7.79 -3.16
CA HIS A 53 -0.51 -9.25 -3.37
C HIS A 53 -0.91 -9.67 -4.80
N PRO A 54 -0.42 -10.81 -5.30
CA PRO A 54 0.56 -11.71 -4.69
C PRO A 54 1.99 -11.17 -4.78
N LYS A 55 2.79 -11.44 -3.77
CA LYS A 55 4.21 -11.03 -3.69
C LYS A 55 5.03 -12.12 -3.00
N SER A 56 6.32 -12.19 -3.32
CA SER A 56 7.25 -13.01 -2.53
C SER A 56 8.60 -12.35 -2.34
N VAL A 57 9.26 -12.71 -1.26
CA VAL A 57 10.70 -12.51 -1.05
C VAL A 57 11.28 -13.86 -0.67
N GLU A 58 12.23 -14.34 -1.44
CA GLU A 58 12.86 -15.64 -1.27
C GLU A 58 14.36 -15.46 -1.09
N LEU A 59 14.89 -16.20 -0.12
CA LEU A 59 16.29 -16.18 0.25
C LEU A 59 16.80 -17.64 0.21
N THR A 60 17.95 -17.86 -0.38
CA THR A 60 18.56 -19.19 -0.44
C THR A 60 19.89 -19.20 0.29
N ALA A 61 20.28 -20.37 0.81
CA ALA A 61 21.58 -20.57 1.45
C ALA A 61 22.76 -20.28 0.50
N GLY A 62 22.55 -20.36 -0.81
CA GLY A 62 23.54 -19.99 -1.83
C GLY A 62 23.70 -18.47 -2.06
N GLY A 63 23.12 -17.63 -1.22
CA GLY A 63 23.27 -16.17 -1.29
C GLY A 63 22.37 -15.48 -2.31
N MET A 64 21.35 -16.15 -2.84
CA MET A 64 20.42 -15.55 -3.78
C MET A 64 19.24 -14.90 -3.04
N VAL A 65 18.92 -13.67 -3.42
CA VAL A 65 17.71 -12.94 -3.03
C VAL A 65 16.83 -12.79 -4.26
N ARG A 66 15.62 -13.34 -4.21
CA ARG A 66 14.63 -13.24 -5.28
C ARG A 66 13.42 -12.48 -4.78
N VAL A 67 13.00 -11.47 -5.54
CA VAL A 67 11.76 -10.72 -5.31
C VAL A 67 10.75 -11.13 -6.38
N GLY A 68 9.64 -11.71 -5.96
CA GLY A 68 8.54 -12.06 -6.86
C GLY A 68 7.48 -10.96 -6.83
N LEU A 69 7.38 -10.18 -7.90
CA LEU A 69 6.33 -9.16 -8.05
C LEU A 69 4.98 -9.78 -8.40
N TYR A 70 5.01 -10.87 -9.14
CA TYR A 70 3.91 -11.80 -9.33
C TYR A 70 4.51 -13.22 -9.37
N PRO A 71 4.68 -13.85 -8.21
CA PRO A 71 5.47 -15.07 -8.11
C PRO A 71 4.74 -16.26 -8.76
N SER A 72 5.48 -17.14 -9.42
CA SER A 72 4.95 -18.36 -10.05
C SER A 72 4.25 -19.32 -9.09
N ARG A 73 4.49 -19.16 -7.80
CA ARG A 73 3.78 -19.86 -6.72
C ARG A 73 2.29 -19.50 -6.69
N HIS A 74 1.95 -18.30 -7.13
CA HIS A 74 0.57 -17.89 -7.35
C HIS A 74 0.08 -18.47 -8.67
N ARG A 75 -0.84 -19.42 -8.60
CA ARG A 75 -1.22 -20.23 -9.76
C ARG A 75 -2.22 -19.56 -10.70
N GLU A 76 -2.82 -18.46 -10.26
CA GLU A 76 -3.76 -17.71 -11.09
C GLU A 76 -3.02 -16.90 -12.15
N PRO A 77 -3.49 -16.85 -13.38
CA PRO A 77 -2.87 -16.05 -14.43
C PRO A 77 -3.03 -14.55 -14.14
N LEU A 78 -1.99 -13.78 -14.43
CA LEU A 78 -2.07 -12.34 -14.42
C LEU A 78 -2.55 -11.83 -15.77
N ASN A 79 -3.74 -11.27 -15.82
CA ASN A 79 -4.27 -10.62 -17.00
C ASN A 79 -4.08 -9.10 -16.86
N ILE A 80 -3.19 -8.55 -17.67
CA ILE A 80 -2.97 -7.10 -17.75
C ILE A 80 -3.59 -6.61 -19.05
N TYR A 81 -4.64 -5.80 -18.93
CA TYR A 81 -5.31 -5.22 -20.08
C TYR A 81 -4.53 -4.04 -20.67
N THR A 82 -4.79 -3.73 -21.92
CA THR A 82 -4.17 -2.56 -22.58
C THR A 82 -4.44 -1.28 -21.78
N GLY A 83 -3.38 -0.50 -21.57
CA GLY A 83 -3.45 0.76 -20.82
C GLY A 83 -3.29 0.63 -19.30
N VAL A 84 -3.28 -0.59 -18.76
CA VAL A 84 -3.01 -0.82 -17.34
C VAL A 84 -1.52 -0.90 -17.09
N ALA A 85 -1.03 -0.11 -16.14
CA ALA A 85 0.36 -0.13 -15.69
C ALA A 85 0.41 -0.21 -14.16
N ARG A 86 1.43 -0.89 -13.63
CA ARG A 86 1.70 -0.94 -12.19
C ARG A 86 3.17 -0.69 -11.92
N THR A 87 3.43 0.21 -10.98
CA THR A 87 4.79 0.49 -10.52
C THR A 87 5.00 -0.21 -9.18
N HIS A 88 6.15 -0.86 -9.07
CA HIS A 88 6.60 -1.48 -7.83
C HIS A 88 7.90 -0.84 -7.37
N GLU A 89 8.00 -0.60 -6.08
CA GLU A 89 9.20 -0.08 -5.44
C GLU A 89 9.85 -1.21 -4.63
N VAL A 90 11.09 -1.51 -4.97
CA VAL A 90 11.90 -2.52 -4.29
C VAL A 90 13.13 -1.83 -3.72
N ARG A 91 13.38 -2.02 -2.44
CA ARG A 91 14.58 -1.56 -1.78
C ARG A 91 15.55 -2.72 -1.60
N LEU A 92 16.77 -2.55 -2.08
CA LEU A 92 17.87 -3.44 -1.80
C LEU A 92 18.73 -2.84 -0.68
N HIS A 93 19.20 -3.68 0.21
CA HIS A 93 20.13 -3.33 1.28
C HIS A 93 21.41 -4.13 1.13
N PHE A 94 22.54 -3.43 1.19
CA PHE A 94 23.86 -4.03 1.22
C PHE A 94 24.58 -3.49 2.46
N GLY A 95 25.09 -4.38 3.27
CA GLY A 95 25.80 -4.04 4.50
C GLY A 95 27.11 -4.82 4.64
N THR A 96 28.00 -4.31 5.46
CA THR A 96 29.23 -4.97 5.90
C THR A 96 29.09 -5.39 7.36
N GLY A 97 29.65 -6.54 7.72
CA GLY A 97 29.59 -7.08 9.07
C GLY A 97 28.29 -7.83 9.38
N ALA A 98 28.16 -8.21 10.64
CA ALA A 98 27.01 -8.92 11.13
C ALA A 98 25.71 -8.11 11.00
N MET A 99 24.61 -8.81 10.82
CA MET A 99 23.30 -8.21 10.64
C MET A 99 22.81 -7.48 11.89
N ASP A 100 22.49 -6.21 11.73
CA ASP A 100 21.73 -5.43 12.72
C ASP A 100 20.24 -5.48 12.35
N ILE A 101 19.51 -6.34 13.04
CA ILE A 101 18.08 -6.59 12.79
C ILE A 101 17.24 -5.34 13.02
N ASP A 102 17.51 -4.54 14.04
CA ASP A 102 16.69 -3.37 14.37
C ASP A 102 16.88 -2.24 13.35
N LYS A 103 18.09 -2.06 12.88
CA LYS A 103 18.38 -1.15 11.77
C LYS A 103 17.70 -1.58 10.48
N LEU A 104 17.69 -2.88 10.18
CA LEU A 104 17.01 -3.42 9.00
C LEU A 104 15.49 -3.27 9.10
N LYS A 105 14.90 -3.59 10.26
CA LYS A 105 13.47 -3.37 10.53
C LYS A 105 13.10 -1.90 10.29
N SER A 106 13.87 -0.97 10.83
CA SER A 106 13.66 0.47 10.64
C SER A 106 13.79 0.87 9.16
N THR A 107 14.80 0.36 8.47
CA THR A 107 15.04 0.64 7.04
C THR A 107 13.87 0.20 6.17
N PHE A 108 13.35 -1.00 6.39
CA PHE A 108 12.23 -1.54 5.61
C PHE A 108 10.87 -1.03 6.08
N ALA A 109 10.70 -0.65 7.35
CA ALA A 109 9.53 0.07 7.82
C ALA A 109 9.41 1.44 7.14
N GLY A 110 10.52 2.16 6.99
CA GLY A 110 10.56 3.44 6.27
C GLY A 110 10.18 3.33 4.78
N LEU A 111 10.32 2.15 4.17
CA LEU A 111 9.84 1.90 2.82
C LEU A 111 8.30 1.87 2.75
N GLN A 112 7.64 1.36 3.80
CA GLN A 112 6.18 1.30 3.88
C GLN A 112 5.56 2.64 4.27
N GLN A 113 6.29 3.43 5.05
CA GLN A 113 5.85 4.72 5.59
C GLN A 113 6.86 5.82 5.21
N PRO A 114 6.92 6.20 3.94
CA PRO A 114 7.83 7.25 3.51
C PRO A 114 7.45 8.58 4.16
N LEU A 115 8.45 9.39 4.44
CA LEU A 115 8.23 10.76 4.88
C LEU A 115 7.38 11.51 3.85
N ARG A 116 6.32 12.13 4.31
CA ARG A 116 5.46 12.97 3.49
C ARG A 116 5.58 14.41 4.00
N PRO A 117 6.28 15.28 3.29
CA PRO A 117 6.29 16.68 3.64
C PRO A 117 4.92 17.30 3.37
N PHE A 118 4.44 18.08 4.31
CA PHE A 118 3.24 18.89 4.16
C PHE A 118 3.64 20.35 4.32
N ALA A 119 3.25 21.18 3.38
CA ALA A 119 3.28 22.61 3.59
C ALA A 119 1.93 23.08 4.14
N ASN A 120 1.96 24.23 4.82
CA ASN A 120 0.73 24.85 5.29
C ASN A 120 -0.19 25.16 4.10
N PRO A 121 -1.48 24.75 4.13
CA PRO A 121 -2.42 25.04 3.06
C PRO A 121 -2.52 26.53 2.71
N LYS A 122 -2.45 27.40 3.69
CA LYS A 122 -2.40 28.86 3.49
C LYS A 122 -1.23 29.27 2.59
N TRP A 123 -0.06 28.67 2.82
CA TRP A 123 1.12 28.96 2.01
C TRP A 123 0.91 28.60 0.54
N TYR A 124 0.32 27.44 0.26
CA TYR A 124 0.00 27.02 -1.12
C TYR A 124 -1.08 27.87 -1.77
N CYS A 125 -2.12 28.22 -1.03
CA CYS A 125 -3.33 28.83 -1.59
C CYS A 125 -3.25 30.35 -1.63
N ARG A 126 -2.69 31.00 -0.60
CA ARG A 126 -2.72 32.45 -0.44
C ARG A 126 -1.37 33.11 -0.67
N ASP A 127 -0.30 32.56 -0.08
CA ASP A 127 0.97 33.27 -0.05
C ASP A 127 1.77 33.11 -1.33
N THR A 128 1.68 31.96 -1.99
CA THR A 128 2.46 31.65 -3.20
C THR A 128 1.62 31.58 -4.47
N HIS A 129 0.32 31.37 -4.39
CA HIS A 129 -0.56 31.04 -5.51
C HIS A 129 -0.02 29.89 -6.39
N ALA A 130 0.77 28.97 -5.79
CA ALA A 130 1.46 27.91 -6.52
C ALA A 130 0.50 26.96 -7.27
N LEU A 131 -0.74 26.87 -6.79
CA LEU A 131 -1.80 26.05 -7.40
C LEU A 131 -2.88 26.89 -8.09
N GLY A 132 -2.66 28.19 -8.28
CA GLY A 132 -3.67 29.14 -8.78
C GLY A 132 -4.55 29.68 -7.66
N ASP A 133 -5.77 30.10 -8.03
CA ASP A 133 -6.73 30.74 -7.11
C ASP A 133 -7.53 29.69 -6.32
N TYR A 134 -6.82 28.87 -5.55
CA TYR A 134 -7.44 27.91 -4.61
C TYR A 134 -7.51 28.52 -3.22
N CYS A 135 -8.49 28.06 -2.46
CA CYS A 135 -8.65 28.41 -1.06
C CYS A 135 -8.48 27.20 -0.18
N GLU A 136 -7.92 27.39 1.01
CA GLU A 136 -7.87 26.35 2.02
C GLU A 136 -9.27 26.01 2.55
N ALA A 137 -9.48 24.77 2.99
CA ALA A 137 -10.71 24.34 3.65
C ALA A 137 -10.96 25.15 4.93
N GLY A 138 -12.21 25.49 5.21
CA GLY A 138 -12.63 26.16 6.45
C GLY A 138 -12.24 27.63 6.56
N GLY A 139 -11.86 28.29 5.46
CA GLY A 139 -11.50 29.70 5.42
C GLY A 139 -12.71 30.64 5.46
N ASP A 140 -13.34 30.84 6.62
CA ASP A 140 -14.53 31.67 6.77
C ASP A 140 -14.34 33.10 6.23
N GLU A 141 -13.16 33.68 6.42
CA GLU A 141 -12.82 35.01 5.96
C GLU A 141 -12.85 35.17 4.42
N LEU A 142 -12.61 34.08 3.70
CA LEU A 142 -12.53 34.10 2.24
C LEU A 142 -13.89 33.97 1.57
N TYR A 143 -14.77 33.22 2.18
CA TYR A 143 -16.04 32.85 1.56
C TYR A 143 -17.18 33.77 1.94
N GLY A 144 -17.00 34.68 2.92
CA GLY A 144 -18.01 35.64 3.34
C GLY A 144 -19.39 35.00 3.51
N PRO A 145 -20.42 35.46 2.78
CA PRO A 145 -21.79 34.96 2.91
C PRO A 145 -21.94 33.48 2.48
N PHE A 146 -20.96 32.93 1.82
CA PHE A 146 -20.98 31.51 1.38
C PHE A 146 -20.28 30.54 2.34
N ALA A 147 -19.63 31.05 3.40
CA ALA A 147 -18.85 30.24 4.34
C ALA A 147 -19.63 29.02 4.86
N GLY A 148 -20.90 29.19 5.23
CA GLY A 148 -21.72 28.08 5.70
C GLY A 148 -22.04 27.00 4.65
N LYS A 149 -22.02 27.35 3.35
CA LYS A 149 -22.19 26.36 2.27
C LYS A 149 -20.89 25.61 2.03
N VAL A 150 -19.76 26.30 2.08
CA VAL A 150 -18.43 25.70 1.94
C VAL A 150 -18.16 24.74 3.09
N ALA A 151 -18.43 25.13 4.33
CA ALA A 151 -18.28 24.25 5.49
C ALA A 151 -19.08 22.95 5.36
N LYS A 152 -20.33 23.01 4.86
CA LYS A 152 -21.13 21.81 4.58
C LYS A 152 -20.53 20.93 3.48
N PHE A 153 -19.95 21.55 2.44
CA PHE A 153 -19.25 20.82 1.39
C PHE A 153 -18.02 20.10 1.94
N ASP A 154 -17.19 20.80 2.72
CA ASP A 154 -15.99 20.24 3.33
C ASP A 154 -16.35 19.07 4.26
N GLU A 155 -17.38 19.22 5.10
CA GLU A 155 -17.86 18.14 5.96
C GLU A 155 -18.35 16.93 5.15
N ALA A 156 -19.09 17.16 4.08
CA ALA A 156 -19.57 16.08 3.21
C ALA A 156 -18.41 15.35 2.53
N PHE A 157 -17.40 16.10 2.06
CA PHE A 157 -16.19 15.54 1.44
C PHE A 157 -15.39 14.70 2.44
N GLU A 158 -15.12 15.23 3.63
CA GLU A 158 -14.42 14.49 4.67
C GLU A 158 -15.19 13.23 5.10
N SER A 159 -16.52 13.34 5.24
CA SER A 159 -17.37 12.20 5.56
C SER A 159 -17.32 11.11 4.49
N ALA A 160 -17.32 11.52 3.21
CA ALA A 160 -17.17 10.59 2.08
C ALA A 160 -15.80 9.90 2.12
N ASN A 161 -14.73 10.67 2.34
CA ASN A 161 -13.37 10.13 2.43
C ASN A 161 -13.21 9.13 3.58
N ARG A 162 -13.72 9.46 4.79
CA ARG A 162 -13.74 8.53 5.93
C ARG A 162 -14.50 7.24 5.61
N ARG A 163 -15.63 7.33 4.91
CA ARG A 163 -16.39 6.14 4.48
C ARG A 163 -15.61 5.28 3.49
N CYS A 164 -14.94 5.89 2.51
CA CYS A 164 -14.10 5.18 1.55
C CYS A 164 -12.95 4.45 2.25
N GLN A 165 -12.29 5.08 3.22
CA GLN A 165 -11.25 4.45 4.03
C GLN A 165 -11.81 3.28 4.84
N ALA A 166 -12.92 3.47 5.55
CA ALA A 166 -13.55 2.42 6.33
C ALA A 166 -13.98 1.22 5.46
N CYS A 167 -14.50 1.46 4.25
CA CYS A 167 -14.82 0.40 3.30
C CYS A 167 -13.58 -0.36 2.84
N ARG A 168 -12.49 0.34 2.56
CA ARG A 168 -11.22 -0.27 2.22
C ARG A 168 -10.68 -1.12 3.36
N ASP A 169 -10.70 -0.59 4.57
CA ASP A 169 -10.17 -1.27 5.76
C ASP A 169 -11.01 -2.48 6.15
N SER A 170 -12.34 -2.37 6.04
CA SER A 170 -13.26 -3.49 6.30
C SER A 170 -13.23 -4.55 5.19
N ARG A 171 -12.74 -4.18 4.00
CA ARG A 171 -12.73 -5.03 2.80
C ARG A 171 -14.10 -5.55 2.38
N THR A 172 -15.14 -4.89 2.86
CA THR A 172 -16.52 -5.23 2.54
C THR A 172 -17.35 -3.96 2.41
N ILE A 173 -18.24 -3.95 1.43
CA ILE A 173 -19.30 -2.96 1.33
C ILE A 173 -20.62 -3.70 1.26
N LYS A 174 -21.53 -3.41 2.22
CA LYS A 174 -22.85 -4.09 2.31
C LYS A 174 -22.73 -5.61 2.27
N GLY A 175 -21.71 -6.18 2.93
CA GLY A 175 -21.47 -7.63 2.97
C GLY A 175 -20.84 -8.24 1.72
N VAL A 176 -20.58 -7.45 0.71
CA VAL A 176 -19.84 -7.87 -0.50
C VAL A 176 -18.38 -7.57 -0.32
N SER A 177 -17.51 -8.56 -0.58
CA SER A 177 -16.06 -8.34 -0.56
C SER A 177 -15.68 -7.33 -1.64
N THR A 178 -15.07 -6.22 -1.21
CA THR A 178 -14.44 -5.25 -2.10
C THR A 178 -12.95 -5.49 -2.03
N ASP A 179 -12.40 -6.18 -2.98
CA ASP A 179 -10.95 -6.36 -3.02
C ASP A 179 -10.28 -5.11 -3.62
N SER A 180 -10.21 -4.05 -2.80
CA SER A 180 -9.45 -2.83 -3.13
C SER A 180 -7.94 -3.05 -2.99
N TYR A 181 -7.53 -4.25 -2.64
CA TYR A 181 -6.16 -4.68 -2.56
C TYR A 181 -5.85 -5.64 -3.72
N GLY A 182 -4.58 -5.93 -3.89
CA GLY A 182 -4.13 -6.83 -4.93
C GLY A 182 -3.32 -6.13 -6.01
N PHE A 183 -2.76 -6.93 -6.91
CA PHE A 183 -1.79 -6.47 -7.90
C PHE A 183 -2.35 -5.36 -8.80
N LEU A 184 -3.60 -5.44 -9.20
CA LEU A 184 -4.26 -4.45 -10.04
C LEU A 184 -5.16 -3.48 -9.27
N GLY A 185 -5.77 -3.92 -8.16
CA GLY A 185 -6.80 -3.15 -7.44
C GLY A 185 -6.29 -2.13 -6.44
N PHE A 186 -5.08 -2.31 -5.89
CA PHE A 186 -4.59 -1.42 -4.84
C PHE A 186 -4.29 0.00 -5.35
N GLY A 187 -4.84 0.97 -4.65
CA GLY A 187 -4.71 2.39 -4.99
C GLY A 187 -5.91 2.95 -5.73
N ASP A 188 -6.80 2.10 -6.20
CA ASP A 188 -8.05 2.55 -6.79
C ASP A 188 -9.02 3.04 -5.72
N SER A 189 -9.82 4.01 -6.06
CA SER A 189 -10.85 4.53 -5.18
C SER A 189 -12.04 3.56 -5.15
N VAL A 190 -12.53 3.25 -3.95
CA VAL A 190 -13.71 2.40 -3.80
C VAL A 190 -14.96 3.27 -3.93
N HIS A 191 -15.34 3.59 -5.17
CA HIS A 191 -16.51 4.42 -5.42
C HIS A 191 -17.80 3.61 -5.59
N HIS A 192 -17.67 2.38 -6.03
CA HIS A 192 -18.83 1.57 -6.37
C HIS A 192 -18.76 0.17 -5.78
N VAL A 193 -19.88 -0.26 -5.27
CA VAL A 193 -20.10 -1.67 -4.94
C VAL A 193 -20.41 -2.39 -6.24
N TRP A 194 -19.61 -3.34 -6.59
CA TRP A 194 -19.97 -4.30 -7.61
C TRP A 194 -21.22 -5.05 -7.17
N THR A 195 -22.33 -4.74 -7.79
CA THR A 195 -23.54 -5.55 -7.65
C THR A 195 -23.45 -6.65 -8.69
N PRO A 196 -23.41 -7.93 -8.32
CA PRO A 196 -23.42 -9.01 -9.29
C PRO A 196 -24.59 -8.82 -10.26
N GLY A 197 -24.29 -8.75 -11.56
CA GLY A 197 -25.29 -8.58 -12.62
C GLY A 197 -25.50 -7.13 -13.10
N VAL A 198 -24.85 -6.14 -12.51
CA VAL A 198 -24.92 -4.75 -12.98
C VAL A 198 -23.50 -4.25 -13.29
N ASN A 199 -22.94 -4.74 -14.37
CA ASN A 199 -21.68 -4.29 -14.91
C ASN A 199 -21.92 -3.23 -15.96
N THR A 200 -22.23 -2.01 -15.55
CA THR A 200 -22.25 -0.90 -16.49
C THR A 200 -20.99 -0.06 -16.28
N PRO A 201 -20.38 0.46 -17.35
CA PRO A 201 -19.22 1.35 -17.25
C PRO A 201 -19.47 2.56 -16.33
N GLU A 202 -20.70 2.98 -16.19
CA GLU A 202 -21.13 4.07 -15.31
C GLU A 202 -20.95 3.71 -13.82
N ASN A 203 -20.84 2.44 -13.48
CA ASN A 203 -20.58 1.98 -12.13
C ASN A 203 -19.09 1.87 -11.79
N ILE A 204 -18.21 2.20 -12.75
CA ILE A 204 -16.75 2.10 -12.62
C ILE A 204 -16.11 3.50 -12.59
N ALA A 205 -16.85 4.54 -12.87
CA ALA A 205 -16.38 5.93 -12.90
C ALA A 205 -16.45 6.62 -11.53
#